data_56f34c9f7e4a67afaa10884afb72883a
#
_entry.id   56f34c9f7e4a67afaa10884afb72883a
#
_cell.length_a   1.000
_cell.length_b   1.000
_cell.length_c   1.000
_cell.angle_alpha   90.00
_cell.angle_beta   90.00
_cell.angle_gamma   90.00
#
_symmetry.space_group_name_H-M   'P 1'
#
loop_
_entity.id
_entity.type
_entity.pdbx_description
1 polymer ?
#
loop_
_entity_poly.entity_id
_entity_poly.type
_entity_poly.pdbx_seq_one_letter_code
_entity_poly.pdbx_strand_id
1 'polypeptide(L)'
;MAKEIVFIRHSSLEIPRGVCYGNSNIDVSSNFHIEVENLQRNLNGFNPDLVISSPLQRCLKLAVSAFDVEPKINTNLKELNYGDWEGEKWIDIAIPGNNLWMYENINNHPPNGESFN
;
A
#
# COMPACT_ATOMS: atom_id res chain seq x y z
N MET A 1 31.21 1.93 -3.70
CA MET A 1 30.08 2.68 -4.25
C MET A 1 28.89 2.59 -3.29
N ALA A 2 28.40 3.72 -2.85
CA ALA A 2 27.22 3.74 -1.98
C ALA A 2 25.97 3.39 -2.79
N LYS A 3 25.10 2.59 -2.21
CA LYS A 3 23.77 2.31 -2.76
C LYS A 3 22.73 2.86 -1.79
N GLU A 4 21.73 3.49 -2.35
CA GLU A 4 20.65 4.08 -1.58
C GLU A 4 19.33 3.44 -2.01
N ILE A 5 18.54 3.02 -1.02
CA ILE A 5 17.21 2.48 -1.25
C ILE A 5 16.22 3.34 -0.51
N VAL A 6 15.21 3.81 -1.22
CA VAL A 6 14.13 4.62 -0.63
C VAL A 6 12.83 3.84 -0.73
N PHE A 7 12.17 3.66 0.41
CA PHE A 7 10.85 3.05 0.46
C PHE A 7 9.79 4.14 0.51
N ILE A 8 8.81 4.04 -0.38
CA ILE A 8 7.77 5.04 -0.51
C ILE A 8 6.41 4.37 -0.37
N ARG A 9 5.60 4.91 0.54
CA ARG A 9 4.21 4.49 0.69
C ARG A 9 3.35 5.23 -0.34
N HIS A 10 2.28 4.56 -0.80
CA HIS A 10 1.29 5.19 -1.67
C HIS A 10 0.65 6.42 -1.01
N SER A 11 0.05 7.28 -1.84
CA SER A 11 -0.68 8.47 -1.41
C SER A 11 -2.05 8.09 -0.79
N SER A 12 -2.78 9.10 -0.33
CA SER A 12 -4.13 8.92 0.21
C SER A 12 -5.07 8.30 -0.81
N LEU A 13 -6.02 7.51 -0.35
CA LEU A 13 -6.91 6.72 -1.18
C LEU A 13 -8.35 7.21 -1.14
N GLU A 14 -9.11 6.84 -2.18
CA GLU A 14 -10.54 7.05 -2.30
C GLU A 14 -11.28 5.99 -1.47
N ILE A 15 -11.09 6.05 -0.15
CA ILE A 15 -11.72 5.11 0.79
C ILE A 15 -12.00 5.82 2.11
N PRO A 16 -13.16 5.60 2.74
CA PRO A 16 -13.44 6.18 4.05
C PRO A 16 -12.47 5.70 5.12
N ARG A 17 -12.22 6.53 6.11
CA ARG A 17 -11.42 6.13 7.28
C ARG A 17 -12.09 4.98 8.02
N GLY A 18 -11.28 4.14 8.63
CA GLY A 18 -11.76 3.02 9.44
C GLY A 18 -12.21 1.81 8.64
N VAL A 19 -11.99 1.80 7.34
CA VAL A 19 -12.27 0.64 6.48
C VAL A 19 -11.00 -0.20 6.33
N CYS A 20 -11.14 -1.51 6.47
CA CYS A 20 -10.07 -2.46 6.24
C CYS A 20 -9.81 -2.58 4.73
N TYR A 21 -8.57 -2.45 4.32
CA TYR A 21 -8.14 -2.79 2.98
C TYR A 21 -6.71 -3.28 3.00
N GLY A 22 -6.39 -4.18 2.12
CA GLY A 22 -5.04 -4.65 1.88
C GLY A 22 -4.77 -4.68 0.40
N ASN A 23 -4.92 -5.84 -0.23
CA ASN A 23 -4.64 -5.98 -1.66
C ASN A 23 -5.77 -5.51 -2.59
N SER A 24 -6.88 -5.00 -2.05
CA SER A 24 -7.92 -4.37 -2.87
C SER A 24 -7.32 -3.24 -3.72
N ASN A 25 -7.71 -3.18 -4.99
CA ASN A 25 -7.12 -2.23 -5.94
C ASN A 25 -7.80 -0.86 -5.88
N ILE A 26 -7.71 -0.21 -4.71
CA ILE A 26 -8.34 1.08 -4.44
C ILE A 26 -7.57 2.20 -5.10
N ASP A 27 -8.28 3.13 -5.73
CA ASP A 27 -7.69 4.25 -6.43
C ASP A 27 -7.24 5.37 -5.48
N VAL A 28 -6.41 6.26 -6.00
CA VAL A 28 -5.91 7.44 -5.30
C VAL A 28 -7.03 8.46 -5.08
N SER A 29 -6.88 9.26 -4.03
CA SER A 29 -7.83 10.34 -3.73
C SER A 29 -7.64 11.55 -4.65
N SER A 30 -8.57 12.51 -4.54
CA SER A 30 -8.50 13.79 -5.28
C SER A 30 -7.27 14.63 -4.93
N ASN A 31 -6.61 14.34 -3.80
CA ASN A 31 -5.40 15.05 -3.38
C ASN A 31 -4.11 14.51 -4.00
N PHE A 32 -4.22 13.54 -4.89
CA PHE A 32 -3.06 12.83 -5.46
C PHE A 32 -1.99 13.76 -6.00
N HIS A 33 -2.36 14.76 -6.81
CA HIS A 33 -1.38 15.66 -7.43
C HIS A 33 -0.59 16.48 -6.40
N ILE A 34 -1.25 16.95 -5.35
CA ILE A 34 -0.62 17.68 -4.26
C ILE A 34 0.36 16.79 -3.52
N GLU A 35 -0.05 15.54 -3.25
CA GLU A 35 0.80 14.57 -2.55
C GLU A 35 2.01 14.17 -3.38
N VAL A 36 1.87 14.04 -4.71
CA VAL A 36 3.00 13.79 -5.62
C VAL A 36 4.00 14.94 -5.56
N GLU A 37 3.52 16.19 -5.64
CA GLU A 37 4.38 17.36 -5.56
C GLU A 37 5.14 17.42 -4.21
N ASN A 38 4.45 17.11 -3.12
CA ASN A 38 5.07 17.07 -1.79
C ASN A 38 6.14 15.97 -1.70
N LEU A 39 5.87 14.80 -2.28
CA LEU A 39 6.84 13.71 -2.33
C LEU A 39 8.08 14.13 -3.11
N GLN A 40 7.91 14.69 -4.30
CA GLN A 40 9.03 15.16 -5.14
C GLN A 40 9.86 16.20 -4.41
N ARG A 41 9.23 17.11 -3.70
CA ARG A 41 9.91 18.13 -2.91
C ARG A 41 10.70 17.51 -1.76
N ASN A 42 10.13 16.53 -1.06
CA ASN A 42 10.79 15.83 0.03
C ASN A 42 11.97 14.98 -0.45
N LEU A 43 11.92 14.46 -1.66
CA LEU A 43 13.02 13.70 -2.24
C LEU A 43 14.17 14.59 -2.74
N ASN A 44 13.93 15.89 -2.88
CA ASN A 44 14.94 16.91 -3.12
C ASN A 44 15.97 16.52 -4.21
N GLY A 45 15.50 16.23 -5.40
CA GLY A 45 16.37 15.91 -6.54
C GLY A 45 16.90 14.47 -6.57
N PHE A 46 16.37 13.58 -5.73
CA PHE A 46 16.70 12.17 -5.79
C PHE A 46 16.27 11.61 -7.16
N ASN A 47 17.25 11.08 -7.92
CA ASN A 47 17.01 10.50 -9.23
C ASN A 47 17.33 9.00 -9.18
N PRO A 48 16.31 8.13 -9.08
CA PRO A 48 16.57 6.69 -9.00
C PRO A 48 17.02 6.12 -10.34
N ASP A 49 17.92 5.14 -10.29
CA ASP A 49 18.29 4.35 -11.45
C ASP A 49 17.27 3.26 -11.74
N LEU A 50 16.53 2.85 -10.71
CA LEU A 50 15.56 1.78 -10.76
C LEU A 50 14.36 2.12 -9.87
N VAL A 51 13.18 1.97 -10.42
CA VAL A 51 11.91 2.09 -9.68
C VAL A 51 11.19 0.75 -9.75
N ILE A 52 10.81 0.22 -8.60
CA ILE A 52 10.04 -1.01 -8.50
C ILE A 52 8.72 -0.70 -7.82
N SER A 53 7.61 -1.17 -8.38
CA SER A 53 6.27 -0.88 -7.88
C SER A 53 5.43 -2.13 -7.74
N SER A 54 4.55 -2.11 -6.74
CA SER A 54 3.41 -3.00 -6.69
C SER A 54 2.52 -2.79 -7.92
N PRO A 55 1.82 -3.82 -8.42
CA PRO A 55 0.87 -3.66 -9.53
C PRO A 55 -0.42 -2.93 -9.14
N LEU A 56 -0.69 -2.74 -7.85
CA LEU A 56 -1.88 -2.02 -7.42
C LEU A 56 -1.84 -0.58 -7.91
N GLN A 57 -2.99 -0.09 -8.42
CA GLN A 57 -3.03 1.21 -9.12
C GLN A 57 -2.54 2.37 -8.24
N ARG A 58 -2.80 2.34 -6.93
CA ARG A 58 -2.32 3.38 -6.01
C ARG A 58 -0.80 3.49 -5.95
N CYS A 59 -0.13 2.37 -6.08
CA CYS A 59 1.33 2.34 -6.09
C CYS A 59 1.89 2.68 -7.46
N LEU A 60 1.33 2.10 -8.50
CA LEU A 60 1.81 2.30 -9.87
C LEU A 60 1.60 3.74 -10.34
N LYS A 61 0.45 4.33 -10.04
CA LYS A 61 0.18 5.74 -10.36
C LYS A 61 1.20 6.67 -9.70
N LEU A 62 1.54 6.42 -8.43
CA LEU A 62 2.55 7.22 -7.74
C LEU A 62 3.93 7.05 -8.37
N ALA A 63 4.34 5.83 -8.66
CA ALA A 63 5.62 5.55 -9.29
C ALA A 63 5.77 6.24 -10.64
N VAL A 64 4.74 6.17 -11.48
CA VAL A 64 4.74 6.79 -12.81
C VAL A 64 4.74 8.32 -12.70
N SER A 65 4.00 8.87 -11.74
CA SER A 65 3.86 10.33 -11.61
C SER A 65 5.05 11.00 -10.94
N ALA A 66 5.72 10.31 -10.02
CA ALA A 66 6.79 10.89 -9.24
C ALA A 66 8.16 10.83 -9.91
N PHE A 67 8.37 9.90 -10.82
CA PHE A 67 9.67 9.64 -11.44
C PHE A 67 9.57 9.52 -12.96
N ASP A 68 10.66 9.89 -13.65
CA ASP A 68 10.78 9.76 -15.12
C ASP A 68 11.24 8.35 -15.56
N VAL A 69 11.48 7.47 -14.61
CA VAL A 69 11.91 6.09 -14.87
C VAL A 69 10.69 5.20 -14.92
N GLU A 70 10.56 4.40 -15.97
CA GLU A 70 9.46 3.43 -16.08
C GLU A 70 9.60 2.38 -14.96
N PRO A 71 8.57 2.21 -14.11
CA PRO A 71 8.67 1.27 -13.02
C PRO A 71 8.61 -0.19 -13.48
N LYS A 72 9.40 -1.02 -12.85
CA LYS A 72 9.27 -2.47 -12.94
C LYS A 72 8.23 -2.94 -11.93
N ILE A 73 7.30 -3.75 -12.38
CA ILE A 73 6.23 -4.27 -11.53
C ILE A 73 6.69 -5.57 -10.86
N ASN A 74 6.46 -5.64 -9.56
CA ASN A 74 6.71 -6.85 -8.79
C ASN A 74 5.47 -7.18 -7.95
N THR A 75 4.82 -8.30 -8.28
CA THR A 75 3.59 -8.73 -7.60
C THR A 75 3.81 -9.08 -6.13
N ASN A 76 5.03 -9.39 -5.73
CA ASN A 76 5.36 -9.66 -4.34
C ASN A 76 5.27 -8.40 -3.44
N LEU A 77 5.17 -7.22 -4.05
CA LEU A 77 5.00 -5.97 -3.31
C LEU A 77 3.53 -5.63 -3.04
N LYS A 78 2.60 -6.47 -3.45
CA LYS A 78 1.20 -6.28 -3.10
C LYS A 78 1.02 -6.31 -1.59
N GLU A 79 0.13 -5.45 -1.10
CA GLU A 79 -0.29 -5.49 0.29
C GLU A 79 -0.94 -6.82 0.61
N LEU A 80 -0.93 -7.19 1.89
CA LEU A 80 -1.55 -8.40 2.40
C LEU A 80 -3.03 -8.47 2.00
N ASN A 81 -3.48 -9.65 1.61
CA ASN A 81 -4.89 -9.89 1.35
C ASN A 81 -5.63 -10.12 2.67
N TYR A 82 -6.54 -9.20 3.01
CA TYR A 82 -7.39 -9.33 4.20
C TYR A 82 -8.65 -10.19 3.96
N GLY A 83 -8.77 -10.81 2.79
CA GLY A 83 -9.86 -11.75 2.52
C GLY A 83 -11.24 -11.13 2.70
N ASP A 84 -12.08 -11.79 3.51
CA ASP A 84 -13.45 -11.34 3.76
C ASP A 84 -13.54 -10.02 4.51
N TRP A 85 -12.46 -9.57 5.12
CA TRP A 85 -12.43 -8.26 5.79
C TRP A 85 -12.25 -7.09 4.84
N GLU A 86 -11.79 -7.34 3.61
CA GLU A 86 -11.60 -6.27 2.62
C GLU A 86 -12.90 -5.49 2.40
N GLY A 87 -12.84 -4.17 2.61
CA GLY A 87 -13.99 -3.28 2.44
C GLY A 87 -14.89 -3.16 3.67
N GLU A 88 -14.66 -3.96 4.70
CA GLU A 88 -15.42 -3.88 5.94
C GLU A 88 -14.85 -2.84 6.89
N LYS A 89 -15.68 -2.29 7.76
CA LYS A 89 -15.21 -1.37 8.78
C LYS A 89 -14.47 -2.13 9.89
N TRP A 90 -13.32 -1.62 10.32
CA TRP A 90 -12.56 -2.23 11.42
C TRP A 90 -13.38 -2.44 12.67
N ILE A 91 -14.31 -1.50 12.99
CA ILE A 91 -15.18 -1.62 14.16
C ILE A 91 -16.11 -2.84 14.06
N ASP A 92 -16.51 -3.20 12.85
CA ASP A 92 -17.39 -4.36 12.62
C ASP A 92 -16.60 -5.69 12.62
N ILE A 93 -15.29 -5.62 12.32
CA ILE A 93 -14.40 -6.77 12.32
C ILE A 93 -13.94 -7.12 13.74
N ALA A 94 -13.76 -6.12 14.60
CA ALA A 94 -13.23 -6.24 15.94
C ALA A 94 -14.25 -6.88 16.91
N ILE A 95 -14.66 -8.11 16.60
CA ILE A 95 -15.49 -8.95 17.45
C ILE A 95 -14.60 -9.93 18.22
N PRO A 96 -15.06 -10.52 19.35
CA PRO A 96 -14.21 -11.33 20.21
C PRO A 96 -13.41 -12.43 19.53
N GLY A 97 -13.90 -13.08 18.52
CA GLY A 97 -13.18 -14.12 17.79
C GLY A 97 -12.05 -13.63 16.89
N ASN A 98 -12.02 -12.35 16.56
CA ASN A 98 -11.04 -11.78 15.63
C ASN A 98 -9.81 -11.18 16.32
N ASN A 99 -9.85 -11.05 17.64
CA ASN A 99 -8.74 -10.47 18.41
C ASN A 99 -7.45 -11.27 18.28
N LEU A 100 -7.54 -12.55 18.00
CA LEU A 100 -6.38 -13.42 17.85
C LEU A 100 -5.45 -12.94 16.74
N TRP A 101 -6.00 -12.47 15.62
CA TRP A 101 -5.19 -11.93 14.52
C TRP A 101 -4.43 -10.67 14.92
N MET A 102 -5.03 -9.85 15.79
CA MET A 102 -4.40 -8.60 16.26
C MET A 102 -3.13 -8.88 17.08
N TYR A 103 -3.06 -10.02 17.74
CA TYR A 103 -1.94 -10.38 18.60
C TYR A 103 -0.99 -11.39 17.96
N GLU A 104 -1.47 -12.23 17.06
CA GLU A 104 -0.71 -13.31 16.43
C GLU A 104 -1.02 -13.37 14.94
N ASN A 105 -0.50 -12.38 14.20
CA ASN A 105 -0.78 -12.25 12.75
C ASN A 105 0.25 -12.93 11.85
N ILE A 106 1.32 -13.50 12.43
CA ILE A 106 2.32 -14.21 11.63
C ILE A 106 1.73 -15.48 11.03
N ASN A 107 1.04 -16.26 11.84
CA ASN A 107 0.46 -17.55 11.43
C ASN A 107 -1.05 -17.52 11.26
N ASN A 108 -1.73 -16.56 11.89
CA ASN A 108 -3.18 -16.41 11.76
C ASN A 108 -3.51 -15.49 10.61
N HIS A 109 -4.64 -15.69 9.98
CA HIS A 109 -5.07 -14.91 8.83
C HIS A 109 -6.55 -14.55 8.93
N PRO A 110 -6.98 -13.46 8.28
CA PRO A 110 -8.39 -13.17 8.10
C PRO A 110 -9.08 -14.30 7.33
N PRO A 111 -10.40 -14.48 7.48
CA PRO A 111 -11.13 -15.46 6.68
C PRO A 111 -10.88 -15.26 5.18
N ASN A 112 -10.43 -16.31 4.48
CA ASN A 112 -10.04 -16.28 3.08
C ASN A 112 -8.93 -15.28 2.73
N GLY A 113 -8.16 -14.84 3.72
CA GLY A 113 -7.06 -13.91 3.56
C GLY A 113 -5.70 -14.56 3.80
N GLU A 114 -4.70 -13.71 3.95
CA GLU A 114 -3.30 -14.11 4.11
C GLU A 114 -2.80 -13.83 5.54
N SER A 115 -1.86 -14.66 6.01
CA SER A 115 -1.02 -14.34 7.16
C SER A 115 0.28 -13.70 6.70
N PHE A 116 1.10 -13.23 7.63
CA PHE A 116 2.45 -12.74 7.32
C PHE A 116 3.46 -13.86 7.05
N ASN A 117 3.08 -15.09 7.31
CA ASN A 117 3.93 -16.25 7.06
C ASN A 117 3.88 -16.72 5.60
#